data_76f35a37d1e522c9a9f2f0c0941b3f92
#
_entry.id   76f35a37d1e522c9a9f2f0c0941b3f92
#
_cell.length_a   1.000
_cell.length_b   1.000
_cell.length_c   1.000
_cell.angle_alpha   90.00
_cell.angle_beta   90.00
_cell.angle_gamma   90.00
#
_symmetry.space_group_name_H-M   'P 1'
#
loop_
_entity.id
_entity.type
_entity.pdbx_description
1 polymer ?
#
loop_
_entity_poly.entity_id
_entity_poly.type
_entity_poly.pdbx_seq_one_letter_code
_entity_poly.pdbx_strand_id
1 'polypeptide(L)'
;MRTVVVLFNRDLRVHDHPALAEAARRADTVVPLFVVDEGILAAGFAVPNRAAFLVDCLADLRTSLRERGADLVVRRGDPVAEALGLAHEVGAVAVHASADVSGFARRREERLAREAAGQVEVVLFPGVGVVPADEVFTGSGEHYRVFTPYWRAWAAHPWRAVEPAPVQLRLPDGVEPGAVPEPTDLATGPTSPDLAPGGETEARALLNRWAKEDLADYEAGHDDLAGDRTSRISPHLHFGTISALELADRLGPRPGGDPFVRQLCWRDFHHQTTFRFPAIAREDLRDRGRTWVEDDEVFAAWAEGRTGLPIVDAGMRQLHQEGWMHNRARLLTGSFLTKHLGIDWRRGASHFFDWLVDGDIANNAANWQWVAGTGADTRPNRIFNPVRQALRFDPRGNYVRRYVPELAGISGGAVHEPWLITGTFDAPDLDYPDRIVDHEVAADQFRAQSPPSLP
;
A
#
# COMPACT_ATOMS: atom_id res chain seq x y z
N MET A 1 33.00 6.73 -23.12
CA MET A 1 32.50 6.34 -21.80
C MET A 1 30.99 6.18 -21.92
N ARG A 2 30.45 5.05 -21.54
CA ARG A 2 29.00 4.75 -21.67
C ARG A 2 28.32 5.13 -20.37
N THR A 3 27.39 6.09 -20.43
CA THR A 3 26.62 6.56 -19.28
C THR A 3 25.19 6.07 -19.37
N VAL A 4 24.58 5.64 -18.26
CA VAL A 4 23.16 5.27 -18.15
C VAL A 4 22.52 6.05 -17.01
N VAL A 5 21.38 6.68 -17.26
CA VAL A 5 20.51 7.26 -16.22
C VAL A 5 19.57 6.17 -15.71
N VAL A 6 19.48 6.00 -14.39
CA VAL A 6 18.51 5.10 -13.75
C VAL A 6 17.48 5.94 -13.03
N LEU A 7 16.27 6.00 -13.57
CA LEU A 7 15.15 6.78 -13.02
C LEU A 7 14.43 5.96 -11.95
N PHE A 8 14.63 6.32 -10.70
CA PHE A 8 13.94 5.76 -9.55
C PHE A 8 12.55 6.36 -9.40
N ASN A 9 11.58 5.53 -9.07
CA ASN A 9 10.21 5.95 -8.78
C ASN A 9 9.72 5.33 -7.46
N ARG A 10 9.05 4.16 -7.51
CA ARG A 10 8.64 3.38 -6.35
C ARG A 10 9.43 2.07 -6.26
N ASP A 11 10.73 2.21 -6.34
CA ASP A 11 11.74 1.15 -6.32
C ASP A 11 13.00 1.61 -5.59
N LEU A 12 12.82 2.32 -4.46
CA LEU A 12 13.86 3.06 -3.72
C LEU A 12 14.78 2.13 -2.93
N ARG A 13 15.53 1.28 -3.66
CA ARG A 13 16.44 0.28 -3.10
C ARG A 13 17.61 0.00 -4.03
N VAL A 14 18.65 -0.63 -3.51
CA VAL A 14 19.79 -1.10 -4.32
C VAL A 14 19.80 -2.63 -4.52
N HIS A 15 19.16 -3.40 -3.63
CA HIS A 15 19.04 -4.85 -3.76
C HIS A 15 17.83 -5.22 -4.62
N ASP A 16 17.99 -6.27 -5.42
CA ASP A 16 16.97 -6.73 -6.38
C ASP A 16 16.34 -5.59 -7.20
N HIS A 17 17.21 -4.76 -7.76
CA HIS A 17 16.83 -3.63 -8.62
C HIS A 17 17.34 -3.85 -10.06
N PRO A 18 16.57 -4.51 -10.94
CA PRO A 18 17.03 -4.91 -12.27
C PRO A 18 17.56 -3.77 -13.14
N ALA A 19 16.89 -2.61 -13.12
CA ALA A 19 17.34 -1.44 -13.89
C ALA A 19 18.73 -0.95 -13.44
N LEU A 20 18.98 -0.89 -12.13
CA LEU A 20 20.28 -0.49 -11.57
C LEU A 20 21.36 -1.55 -11.80
N ALA A 21 21.02 -2.82 -11.60
CA ALA A 21 21.92 -3.94 -11.80
C ALA A 21 22.40 -4.03 -13.26
N GLU A 22 21.48 -3.85 -14.22
CA GLU A 22 21.83 -3.86 -15.64
C GLU A 22 22.66 -2.63 -16.03
N ALA A 23 22.34 -1.44 -15.50
CA ALA A 23 23.17 -0.26 -15.70
C ALA A 23 24.59 -0.47 -15.17
N ALA A 24 24.74 -1.02 -13.96
CA ALA A 24 26.05 -1.31 -13.36
C ALA A 24 26.87 -2.34 -14.16
N ARG A 25 26.21 -3.29 -14.83
CA ARG A 25 26.90 -4.29 -15.66
C ARG A 25 27.39 -3.75 -17.01
N ARG A 26 26.66 -2.79 -17.60
CA ARG A 26 26.86 -2.39 -19.01
C ARG A 26 27.38 -0.98 -19.20
N ALA A 27 27.37 -0.14 -18.18
CA ALA A 27 27.82 1.23 -18.27
C ALA A 27 29.14 1.47 -17.52
N ASP A 28 29.93 2.43 -17.99
CA ASP A 28 31.14 2.91 -17.31
C ASP A 28 30.76 3.82 -16.14
N THR A 29 29.63 4.56 -16.29
CA THR A 29 29.09 5.46 -15.29
C THR A 29 27.55 5.34 -15.23
N VAL A 30 27.01 5.47 -14.03
CA VAL A 30 25.57 5.38 -13.72
C VAL A 30 25.13 6.64 -13.01
N VAL A 31 24.02 7.24 -13.46
CA VAL A 31 23.41 8.40 -12.83
C VAL A 31 22.08 7.98 -12.21
N PRO A 32 22.04 7.64 -10.90
CA PRO A 32 20.81 7.40 -10.18
C PRO A 32 20.02 8.71 -10.05
N LEU A 33 18.81 8.78 -10.62
CA LEU A 33 17.97 9.97 -10.65
C LEU A 33 16.65 9.71 -9.91
N PHE A 34 16.29 10.61 -9.01
CA PHE A 34 14.93 10.75 -8.49
C PHE A 34 14.38 12.13 -8.81
N VAL A 35 13.16 12.20 -9.31
CA VAL A 35 12.50 13.48 -9.61
C VAL A 35 11.32 13.69 -8.66
N VAL A 36 11.35 14.80 -7.93
CA VAL A 36 10.18 15.28 -7.20
C VAL A 36 9.16 15.77 -8.22
N ASP A 37 8.16 14.95 -8.48
CA ASP A 37 7.15 15.15 -9.52
C ASP A 37 6.14 16.23 -9.11
N GLU A 38 6.23 17.41 -9.73
CA GLU A 38 5.32 18.52 -9.47
C GLU A 38 3.87 18.21 -9.85
N GLY A 39 3.65 17.30 -10.80
CA GLY A 39 2.32 16.83 -11.15
C GLY A 39 1.66 16.04 -10.02
N ILE A 40 2.44 15.22 -9.28
CA ILE A 40 1.96 14.53 -8.09
C ILE A 40 1.64 15.51 -6.97
N LEU A 41 2.51 16.51 -6.74
CA LEU A 41 2.28 17.55 -5.74
C LEU A 41 1.03 18.36 -6.05
N ALA A 42 0.88 18.83 -7.28
CA ALA A 42 -0.27 19.62 -7.74
C ALA A 42 -1.58 18.84 -7.71
N ALA A 43 -1.54 17.52 -7.91
CA ALA A 43 -2.72 16.66 -7.87
C ALA A 43 -3.19 16.31 -6.44
N GLY A 44 -2.48 16.75 -5.39
CA GLY A 44 -2.82 16.46 -3.99
C GLY A 44 -2.53 15.03 -3.54
N PHE A 45 -1.73 14.27 -4.30
CA PHE A 45 -1.35 12.91 -3.91
C PHE A 45 -0.23 12.86 -2.86
N ALA A 46 0.51 13.95 -2.68
CA ALA A 46 1.48 14.07 -1.61
C ALA A 46 0.75 14.41 -0.30
N VAL A 47 0.88 13.54 0.69
CA VAL A 47 0.32 13.73 2.04
C VAL A 47 1.43 13.60 3.07
N PRO A 48 1.29 14.22 4.28
CA PRO A 48 2.37 14.33 5.26
C PRO A 48 3.05 12.99 5.60
N ASN A 49 2.27 11.94 5.87
CA ASN A 49 2.83 10.62 6.21
C ASN A 49 3.69 10.03 5.09
N ARG A 50 3.20 10.08 3.84
CA ARG A 50 3.97 9.59 2.69
C ARG A 50 5.16 10.49 2.35
N ALA A 51 5.04 11.80 2.56
CA ALA A 51 6.15 12.74 2.37
C ALA A 51 7.29 12.47 3.33
N ALA A 52 7.01 12.31 4.63
CA ALA A 52 8.02 11.99 5.64
C ALA A 52 8.70 10.65 5.34
N PHE A 53 7.94 9.60 5.08
CA PHE A 53 8.48 8.28 4.74
C PHE A 53 9.31 8.28 3.45
N LEU A 54 8.90 9.05 2.42
CA LEU A 54 9.66 9.20 1.18
C LEU A 54 11.03 9.85 1.43
N VAL A 55 11.07 10.90 2.24
CA VAL A 55 12.33 11.59 2.59
C VAL A 55 13.30 10.63 3.27
N ASP A 56 12.85 9.82 4.23
CA ASP A 56 13.65 8.77 4.83
C ASP A 56 14.19 7.78 3.79
N CYS A 57 13.32 7.34 2.86
CA CYS A 57 13.70 6.42 1.79
C CYS A 57 14.77 7.02 0.87
N LEU A 58 14.66 8.30 0.51
CA LEU A 58 15.64 8.97 -0.34
C LEU A 58 16.98 9.19 0.37
N ALA A 59 16.96 9.50 1.66
CA ALA A 59 18.16 9.65 2.48
C ALA A 59 18.94 8.33 2.62
N ASP A 60 18.23 7.23 2.89
CA ASP A 60 18.79 5.89 2.98
C ASP A 60 19.34 5.40 1.63
N LEU A 61 18.57 5.58 0.53
CA LEU A 61 19.02 5.26 -0.82
C LEU A 61 20.27 6.03 -1.20
N ARG A 62 20.34 7.34 -0.91
CA ARG A 62 21.52 8.16 -1.15
C ARG A 62 22.74 7.62 -0.40
N THR A 63 22.57 7.26 0.86
CA THR A 63 23.62 6.67 1.68
C THR A 63 24.12 5.37 1.05
N SER A 64 23.21 4.48 0.68
CA SER A 64 23.53 3.20 0.04
C SER A 64 24.24 3.35 -1.31
N LEU A 65 23.91 4.38 -2.10
CA LEU A 65 24.56 4.69 -3.36
C LEU A 65 25.98 5.26 -3.14
N ARG A 66 26.15 6.14 -2.14
CA ARG A 66 27.46 6.72 -1.78
C ARG A 66 28.45 5.67 -1.30
N GLU A 67 28.01 4.70 -0.52
CA GLU A 67 28.84 3.55 -0.11
C GLU A 67 29.36 2.75 -1.31
N ARG A 68 28.69 2.85 -2.46
CA ARG A 68 29.03 2.17 -3.72
C ARG A 68 29.77 3.06 -4.73
N GLY A 69 30.05 4.32 -4.39
CA GLY A 69 30.81 5.24 -5.23
C GLY A 69 29.98 6.09 -6.21
N ALA A 70 28.65 6.11 -6.08
CA ALA A 70 27.76 7.03 -6.80
C ALA A 70 27.05 7.97 -5.80
N ASP A 71 26.13 8.79 -6.28
CA ASP A 71 25.22 9.60 -5.45
C ASP A 71 23.81 9.60 -6.08
N LEU A 72 22.78 9.87 -5.29
CA LEU A 72 21.44 10.07 -5.79
C LEU A 72 21.29 11.51 -6.31
N VAL A 73 21.08 11.65 -7.60
CA VAL A 73 20.72 12.93 -8.20
C VAL A 73 19.24 13.19 -7.95
N VAL A 74 18.93 14.30 -7.29
CA VAL A 74 17.56 14.72 -7.02
C VAL A 74 17.25 15.97 -7.83
N ARG A 75 16.23 15.88 -8.65
CA ARG A 75 15.69 17.00 -9.45
C ARG A 75 14.24 17.28 -9.02
N ARG A 76 13.70 18.42 -9.43
CA ARG A 76 12.31 18.79 -9.20
C ARG A 76 11.70 19.31 -10.50
N GLY A 77 10.54 18.79 -10.88
CA GLY A 77 9.87 19.17 -12.11
C GLY A 77 9.03 18.04 -12.71
N ASP A 78 8.97 18.00 -14.02
CA ASP A 78 8.35 16.90 -14.76
C ASP A 78 9.34 15.75 -14.95
N PRO A 79 9.03 14.53 -14.49
CA PRO A 79 9.98 13.42 -14.50
C PRO A 79 10.51 13.04 -15.90
N VAL A 80 9.72 13.23 -16.94
CA VAL A 80 10.15 12.93 -18.31
C VAL A 80 11.14 13.99 -18.79
N ALA A 81 10.80 15.26 -18.61
CA ALA A 81 11.67 16.36 -19.01
C ALA A 81 12.99 16.34 -18.26
N GLU A 82 12.96 16.11 -16.92
CA GLU A 82 14.17 16.06 -16.09
C GLU A 82 15.05 14.85 -16.44
N ALA A 83 14.45 13.68 -16.70
CA ALA A 83 15.21 12.48 -17.08
C ALA A 83 15.90 12.65 -18.44
N LEU A 84 15.21 13.20 -19.43
CA LEU A 84 15.78 13.43 -20.76
C LEU A 84 16.78 14.59 -20.76
N GLY A 85 16.50 15.67 -20.02
CA GLY A 85 17.42 16.77 -19.82
C GLY A 85 18.75 16.32 -19.22
N LEU A 86 18.67 15.54 -18.12
CA LEU A 86 19.85 14.98 -17.48
C LEU A 86 20.57 13.97 -18.39
N ALA A 87 19.85 13.13 -19.12
CA ALA A 87 20.45 12.20 -20.08
C ALA A 87 21.22 12.94 -21.18
N HIS A 88 20.72 14.06 -21.68
CA HIS A 88 21.42 14.92 -22.63
C HIS A 88 22.63 15.61 -21.98
N GLU A 89 22.50 16.14 -20.77
CA GLU A 89 23.57 16.82 -20.02
C GLU A 89 24.80 15.91 -19.83
N VAL A 90 24.57 14.63 -19.51
CA VAL A 90 25.65 13.66 -19.24
C VAL A 90 26.04 12.81 -20.47
N GLY A 91 25.41 13.03 -21.62
CA GLY A 91 25.62 12.21 -22.83
C GLY A 91 25.23 10.74 -22.61
N ALA A 92 24.14 10.48 -21.88
CA ALA A 92 23.71 9.12 -21.59
C ALA A 92 23.24 8.40 -22.86
N VAL A 93 23.53 7.11 -22.97
CA VAL A 93 23.10 6.24 -24.07
C VAL A 93 21.74 5.61 -23.81
N ALA A 94 21.34 5.52 -22.52
CA ALA A 94 20.05 4.96 -22.12
C ALA A 94 19.51 5.58 -20.84
N VAL A 95 18.18 5.53 -20.70
CA VAL A 95 17.44 5.74 -19.47
C VAL A 95 16.80 4.42 -19.08
N HIS A 96 17.12 3.90 -17.92
CA HIS A 96 16.56 2.69 -17.34
C HIS A 96 15.53 3.08 -16.28
N ALA A 97 14.39 2.39 -16.21
CA ALA A 97 13.39 2.56 -15.16
C ALA A 97 12.66 1.25 -14.86
N SER A 98 12.04 1.14 -13.70
CA SER A 98 11.12 0.05 -13.41
C SER A 98 9.72 0.35 -13.97
N ALA A 99 9.11 -0.63 -14.63
CA ALA A 99 7.73 -0.56 -15.12
C ALA A 99 6.73 -0.58 -13.94
N ASP A 100 5.66 0.21 -14.03
CA ASP A 100 4.60 0.26 -13.04
C ASP A 100 3.23 -0.07 -13.67
N VAL A 101 2.25 -0.34 -12.81
CA VAL A 101 0.92 -0.81 -13.20
C VAL A 101 -0.14 0.28 -13.25
N SER A 102 0.09 1.42 -12.58
CA SER A 102 -0.88 2.50 -12.50
C SER A 102 -1.04 3.23 -13.85
N GLY A 103 -2.27 3.65 -14.16
CA GLY A 103 -2.51 4.40 -15.41
C GLY A 103 -1.71 5.71 -15.49
N PHE A 104 -1.37 6.32 -14.34
CA PHE A 104 -0.51 7.49 -14.30
C PHE A 104 0.94 7.15 -14.72
N ALA A 105 1.52 6.13 -14.09
CA ALA A 105 2.90 5.72 -14.36
C ALA A 105 3.06 5.22 -15.80
N ARG A 106 2.13 4.42 -16.31
CA ARG A 106 2.16 3.92 -17.70
C ARG A 106 2.13 5.05 -18.72
N ARG A 107 1.27 6.06 -18.53
CA ARG A 107 1.27 7.24 -19.42
C ARG A 107 2.60 8.01 -19.38
N ARG A 108 3.25 8.08 -18.22
CA ARG A 108 4.58 8.67 -18.06
C ARG A 108 5.64 7.85 -18.80
N GLU A 109 5.61 6.53 -18.67
CA GLU A 109 6.51 5.60 -19.36
C GLU A 109 6.35 5.67 -20.88
N GLU A 110 5.11 5.65 -21.38
CA GLU A 110 4.79 5.82 -22.81
C GLU A 110 5.26 7.19 -23.34
N ARG A 111 5.11 8.24 -22.54
CA ARG A 111 5.58 9.58 -22.87
C ARG A 111 7.11 9.62 -22.91
N LEU A 112 7.79 9.04 -21.91
CA LEU A 112 9.25 8.95 -21.86
C LEU A 112 9.80 8.24 -23.10
N ALA A 113 9.26 7.08 -23.45
CA ALA A 113 9.68 6.33 -24.64
C ALA A 113 9.45 7.12 -25.94
N ARG A 114 8.33 7.82 -26.07
CA ARG A 114 8.01 8.64 -27.24
C ARG A 114 8.92 9.86 -27.39
N GLU A 115 9.19 10.60 -26.31
CA GLU A 115 10.00 11.81 -26.34
C GLU A 115 11.51 11.50 -26.42
N ALA A 116 11.94 10.34 -25.95
CA ALA A 116 13.32 9.85 -26.07
C ALA A 116 13.66 9.36 -27.50
N ALA A 117 12.66 9.10 -28.34
CA ALA A 117 12.85 8.44 -29.64
C ALA A 117 13.87 9.17 -30.52
N GLY A 118 14.90 8.43 -30.97
CA GLY A 118 16.00 8.97 -31.80
C GLY A 118 17.08 9.75 -31.03
N GLN A 119 16.98 9.87 -29.70
CA GLN A 119 17.93 10.59 -28.86
C GLN A 119 18.64 9.65 -27.86
N VAL A 120 17.86 8.90 -27.07
CA VAL A 120 18.37 8.01 -26.03
C VAL A 120 17.47 6.77 -25.94
N GLU A 121 18.06 5.62 -25.66
CA GLU A 121 17.31 4.37 -25.47
C GLU A 121 16.54 4.41 -24.13
N VAL A 122 15.27 3.97 -24.11
CA VAL A 122 14.49 3.79 -22.88
C VAL A 122 14.27 2.30 -22.66
N VAL A 123 14.71 1.80 -21.51
CA VAL A 123 14.55 0.39 -21.15
C VAL A 123 13.77 0.27 -19.85
N LEU A 124 12.61 -0.40 -19.93
CA LEU A 124 11.78 -0.68 -18.75
C LEU A 124 12.07 -2.09 -18.23
N PHE A 125 12.23 -2.21 -16.92
CA PHE A 125 12.53 -3.45 -16.22
C PHE A 125 11.40 -3.86 -15.28
N PRO A 126 11.17 -5.16 -15.04
CA PRO A 126 10.27 -5.60 -13.97
C PRO A 126 10.90 -5.26 -12.61
N GLY A 127 10.12 -4.74 -11.67
CA GLY A 127 10.68 -4.36 -10.37
C GLY A 127 9.64 -4.12 -9.26
N VAL A 128 8.37 -4.01 -9.62
CA VAL A 128 7.30 -3.65 -8.68
C VAL A 128 6.60 -4.88 -8.08
N GLY A 129 6.32 -5.89 -8.88
CA GLY A 129 5.68 -7.15 -8.44
C GLY A 129 6.66 -8.32 -8.34
N VAL A 130 6.16 -9.47 -7.90
CA VAL A 130 6.86 -10.76 -8.01
C VAL A 130 6.83 -11.22 -9.46
N VAL A 131 5.65 -11.12 -10.10
CA VAL A 131 5.43 -11.39 -11.52
C VAL A 131 4.87 -10.12 -12.17
N PRO A 132 5.36 -9.72 -13.34
CA PRO A 132 4.81 -8.58 -14.07
C PRO A 132 3.31 -8.75 -14.33
N ALA A 133 2.56 -7.64 -14.26
CA ALA A 133 1.10 -7.65 -14.34
C ALA A 133 0.53 -8.10 -15.70
N ASP A 134 1.37 -8.10 -16.73
CA ASP A 134 1.07 -8.45 -18.12
C ASP A 134 1.67 -9.80 -18.56
N GLU A 135 2.11 -10.64 -17.63
CA GLU A 135 2.67 -11.96 -17.94
C GLU A 135 1.77 -13.15 -17.54
N VAL A 136 0.78 -12.95 -16.65
CA VAL A 136 -0.10 -14.02 -16.18
C VAL A 136 -1.51 -13.87 -16.75
N PHE A 137 -1.87 -14.77 -17.68
CA PHE A 137 -3.15 -14.76 -18.37
C PHE A 137 -3.89 -16.09 -18.23
N THR A 138 -5.21 -16.06 -18.43
CA THR A 138 -6.04 -17.27 -18.61
C THR A 138 -5.67 -17.98 -19.90
N GLY A 139 -6.12 -19.22 -20.06
CA GLY A 139 -5.94 -19.96 -21.32
C GLY A 139 -6.56 -19.31 -22.56
N SER A 140 -7.48 -18.35 -22.37
CA SER A 140 -8.04 -17.51 -23.45
C SER A 140 -7.25 -16.20 -23.69
N GLY A 141 -6.16 -15.97 -22.99
CA GLY A 141 -5.35 -14.74 -23.11
C GLY A 141 -5.93 -13.55 -22.35
N GLU A 142 -6.96 -13.74 -21.51
CA GLU A 142 -7.55 -12.68 -20.71
C GLU A 142 -6.93 -12.65 -19.30
N HIS A 143 -7.15 -11.53 -18.59
CA HIS A 143 -6.74 -11.41 -17.19
C HIS A 143 -7.65 -12.25 -16.27
N TYR A 144 -7.10 -12.66 -15.13
CA TYR A 144 -7.86 -13.36 -14.11
C TYR A 144 -8.79 -12.40 -13.34
N ARG A 145 -10.05 -12.84 -13.16
CA ARG A 145 -11.07 -12.10 -12.39
C ARG A 145 -11.33 -12.66 -11.00
N VAL A 146 -10.69 -13.79 -10.68
CA VAL A 146 -10.83 -14.50 -9.41
C VAL A 146 -9.45 -14.92 -8.91
N PHE A 147 -9.20 -14.70 -7.62
CA PHE A 147 -7.88 -14.89 -7.04
C PHE A 147 -7.36 -16.34 -7.09
N THR A 148 -8.18 -17.34 -6.74
CA THR A 148 -7.70 -18.74 -6.62
C THR A 148 -7.10 -19.30 -7.91
N PRO A 149 -7.72 -19.15 -9.11
CA PRO A 149 -7.07 -19.56 -10.35
C PRO A 149 -5.85 -18.69 -10.70
N TYR A 150 -5.86 -17.39 -10.38
CA TYR A 150 -4.69 -16.53 -10.53
C TYR A 150 -3.51 -17.03 -9.69
N TRP A 151 -3.72 -17.31 -8.40
CA TRP A 151 -2.69 -17.85 -7.52
C TRP A 151 -2.02 -19.09 -8.10
N ARG A 152 -2.79 -20.03 -8.67
CA ARG A 152 -2.24 -21.24 -9.28
C ARG A 152 -1.36 -20.94 -10.48
N ALA A 153 -1.80 -20.03 -11.35
CA ALA A 153 -1.04 -19.63 -12.53
C ALA A 153 0.21 -18.84 -12.15
N TRP A 154 0.09 -17.91 -11.21
CA TRP A 154 1.16 -17.09 -10.69
C TRP A 154 2.25 -17.92 -9.99
N ALA A 155 1.87 -18.90 -9.17
CA ALA A 155 2.81 -19.81 -8.50
C ALA A 155 3.53 -20.76 -9.47
N ALA A 156 2.91 -21.09 -10.61
CA ALA A 156 3.51 -21.91 -11.66
C ALA A 156 4.35 -21.08 -12.66
N HIS A 157 4.25 -19.74 -12.63
CA HIS A 157 5.01 -18.88 -13.51
C HIS A 157 6.50 -18.87 -13.12
N PRO A 158 7.43 -18.97 -14.07
CA PRO A 158 8.86 -18.89 -13.75
C PRO A 158 9.22 -17.48 -13.28
N TRP A 159 9.72 -17.38 -12.05
CA TRP A 159 10.20 -16.12 -11.51
C TRP A 159 11.60 -15.82 -12.02
N ARG A 160 11.91 -14.56 -12.28
CA ARG A 160 13.29 -14.13 -12.55
C ARG A 160 14.18 -14.37 -11.32
N ALA A 161 15.47 -14.45 -11.54
CA ALA A 161 16.43 -14.46 -10.42
C ALA A 161 16.42 -13.12 -9.68
N VAL A 162 16.67 -13.18 -8.36
CA VAL A 162 16.91 -11.99 -7.53
C VAL A 162 18.26 -11.39 -7.92
N GLU A 163 18.27 -10.10 -8.24
CA GLU A 163 19.49 -9.38 -8.61
C GLU A 163 20.29 -8.95 -7.37
N PRO A 164 21.57 -9.24 -7.31
CA PRO A 164 22.42 -8.71 -6.23
C PRO A 164 22.55 -7.19 -6.35
N ALA A 165 22.74 -6.52 -5.20
CA ALA A 165 23.10 -5.11 -5.22
C ALA A 165 24.44 -4.90 -5.94
N PRO A 166 24.60 -3.85 -6.76
CA PRO A 166 25.89 -3.51 -7.36
C PRO A 166 26.95 -3.29 -6.28
N VAL A 167 28.14 -3.88 -6.49
CA VAL A 167 29.28 -3.72 -5.55
C VAL A 167 29.89 -2.32 -5.66
N GLN A 168 29.98 -1.82 -6.89
CA GLN A 168 30.58 -0.52 -7.18
C GLN A 168 29.78 0.17 -8.30
N LEU A 169 29.64 1.47 -8.16
CA LEU A 169 29.07 2.38 -9.13
C LEU A 169 30.02 3.55 -9.33
N ARG A 170 29.83 4.31 -10.39
CA ARG A 170 30.56 5.56 -10.63
C ARG A 170 29.62 6.60 -11.20
N LEU A 171 29.51 7.75 -10.52
CA LEU A 171 28.86 8.93 -11.05
C LEU A 171 29.79 9.65 -12.03
N PRO A 172 29.31 10.20 -13.16
CA PRO A 172 30.10 11.07 -14.02
C PRO A 172 30.60 12.32 -13.27
N ASP A 173 31.81 12.80 -13.62
CA ASP A 173 32.32 14.03 -13.04
C ASP A 173 31.48 15.24 -13.44
N GLY A 174 31.26 16.18 -12.53
CA GLY A 174 30.51 17.43 -12.78
C GLY A 174 28.98 17.32 -12.64
N VAL A 175 28.45 16.15 -12.32
CA VAL A 175 27.00 16.02 -12.02
C VAL A 175 26.73 16.46 -10.59
N GLU A 176 25.87 17.47 -10.45
CA GLU A 176 25.44 17.96 -9.13
C GLU A 176 24.30 17.11 -8.58
N PRO A 177 24.46 16.47 -7.42
CA PRO A 177 23.45 15.56 -6.87
C PRO A 177 22.15 16.25 -6.44
N GLY A 178 22.18 17.54 -6.11
CA GLY A 178 21.05 18.24 -5.50
C GLY A 178 20.79 17.80 -4.05
N ALA A 179 19.82 18.42 -3.40
CA ALA A 179 19.44 18.08 -2.03
C ALA A 179 18.28 17.08 -1.99
N VAL A 180 18.27 16.21 -0.98
CA VAL A 180 17.04 15.48 -0.60
C VAL A 180 16.07 16.52 -0.04
N PRO A 181 14.79 16.54 -0.47
CA PRO A 181 13.82 17.50 0.03
C PRO A 181 13.53 17.28 1.52
N GLU A 182 13.03 18.32 2.20
CA GLU A 182 12.41 18.15 3.50
C GLU A 182 10.95 17.69 3.35
N PRO A 183 10.36 16.99 4.32
CA PRO A 183 8.96 16.56 4.23
C PRO A 183 7.99 17.72 3.95
N THR A 184 8.26 18.90 4.50
CA THR A 184 7.46 20.13 4.31
C THR A 184 7.54 20.73 2.90
N ASP A 185 8.55 20.38 2.11
CA ASP A 185 8.66 20.75 0.69
C ASP A 185 7.70 19.94 -0.19
N LEU A 186 7.23 18.81 0.32
CA LEU A 186 6.39 17.84 -0.41
C LEU A 186 4.92 17.91 0.01
N ALA A 187 4.65 18.05 1.32
CA ALA A 187 3.29 18.13 1.85
C ALA A 187 3.24 18.96 3.13
N THR A 188 2.12 19.65 3.33
CA THR A 188 1.84 20.43 4.54
C THR A 188 0.82 19.71 5.40
N GLY A 189 0.98 19.79 6.72
CA GLY A 189 0.07 19.19 7.70
C GLY A 189 0.81 18.28 8.70
N PRO A 190 0.09 17.79 9.72
CA PRO A 190 0.66 16.92 10.72
C PRO A 190 0.90 15.51 10.18
N THR A 191 2.01 14.89 10.59
CA THR A 191 2.24 13.46 10.43
C THR A 191 1.60 12.69 11.59
N SER A 192 1.34 11.40 11.36
CA SER A 192 0.93 10.49 12.41
C SER A 192 2.00 10.41 13.50
N PRO A 193 1.62 10.45 14.82
CA PRO A 193 2.59 10.48 15.91
C PRO A 193 3.56 9.29 15.94
N ASP A 194 3.07 8.10 15.58
CA ASP A 194 3.82 6.84 15.63
C ASP A 194 4.15 6.32 14.21
N LEU A 195 4.40 7.25 13.27
CA LEU A 195 4.77 6.89 11.91
C LEU A 195 6.09 6.11 11.89
N ALA A 196 6.06 4.93 11.24
CA ALA A 196 7.27 4.12 11.09
C ALA A 196 8.29 4.79 10.14
N PRO A 197 9.60 4.62 10.38
CA PRO A 197 10.65 5.16 9.51
C PRO A 197 10.70 4.45 8.16
N GLY A 198 11.15 5.19 7.12
CA GLY A 198 11.38 4.69 5.77
C GLY A 198 12.79 4.14 5.55
N GLY A 199 13.05 3.66 4.33
CA GLY A 199 14.36 3.20 3.87
C GLY A 199 14.51 1.70 3.70
N GLU A 200 15.44 1.27 2.83
CA GLU A 200 15.76 -0.14 2.60
C GLU A 200 16.39 -0.78 3.82
N THR A 201 17.24 -0.05 4.53
CA THR A 201 17.92 -0.50 5.75
C THR A 201 16.89 -0.89 6.83
N GLU A 202 15.92 -0.03 7.07
CA GLU A 202 14.82 -0.30 8.01
C GLU A 202 13.94 -1.45 7.55
N ALA A 203 13.59 -1.51 6.26
CA ALA A 203 12.81 -2.61 5.70
C ALA A 203 13.46 -3.96 5.96
N ARG A 204 14.78 -4.05 5.73
CA ARG A 204 15.55 -5.28 5.94
C ARG A 204 15.69 -5.65 7.41
N ALA A 205 15.89 -4.67 8.29
CA ALA A 205 15.94 -4.88 9.74
C ALA A 205 14.59 -5.39 10.28
N LEU A 206 13.49 -4.73 9.90
CA LEU A 206 12.13 -5.10 10.25
C LEU A 206 11.80 -6.53 9.78
N LEU A 207 12.08 -6.82 8.51
CA LEU A 207 11.84 -8.14 7.92
C LEU A 207 12.64 -9.24 8.63
N ASN A 208 13.93 -9.00 8.91
CA ASN A 208 14.79 -9.99 9.57
C ASN A 208 14.28 -10.33 10.97
N ARG A 209 13.85 -9.32 11.74
CA ARG A 209 13.27 -9.50 13.06
C ARG A 209 11.97 -10.28 12.97
N TRP A 210 11.00 -9.79 12.20
CA TRP A 210 9.70 -10.44 12.05
C TRP A 210 9.80 -11.87 11.50
N ALA A 211 10.65 -12.10 10.49
CA ALA A 211 10.82 -13.43 9.90
C ALA A 211 11.47 -14.45 10.87
N LYS A 212 12.15 -13.98 11.90
CA LYS A 212 12.71 -14.83 12.98
C LYS A 212 11.66 -15.13 14.05
N GLU A 213 10.83 -14.14 14.38
CA GLU A 213 9.94 -14.18 15.53
C GLU A 213 8.55 -14.73 15.20
N ASP A 214 7.96 -14.32 14.05
CA ASP A 214 6.54 -14.49 13.78
C ASP A 214 6.21 -15.24 12.48
N LEU A 215 7.13 -15.39 11.54
CA LEU A 215 6.84 -15.99 10.22
C LEU A 215 6.29 -17.41 10.35
N ALA A 216 6.86 -18.22 11.23
CA ALA A 216 6.45 -19.62 11.38
C ALA A 216 4.98 -19.78 11.79
N ASP A 217 4.47 -18.82 12.56
CA ASP A 217 3.09 -18.79 13.07
C ASP A 217 2.20 -17.80 12.30
N TYR A 218 2.64 -17.32 11.13
CA TYR A 218 1.96 -16.27 10.39
C TYR A 218 0.50 -16.59 10.08
N GLU A 219 0.20 -17.83 9.67
CA GLU A 219 -1.18 -18.25 9.35
C GLU A 219 -2.13 -18.14 10.53
N ALA A 220 -1.65 -18.43 11.74
CA ALA A 220 -2.44 -18.33 12.96
C ALA A 220 -2.48 -16.90 13.52
N GLY A 221 -1.41 -16.12 13.33
CA GLY A 221 -1.21 -14.82 13.98
C GLY A 221 -1.61 -13.60 13.17
N HIS A 222 -1.70 -13.71 11.83
CA HIS A 222 -1.90 -12.55 10.97
C HIS A 222 -3.25 -11.83 11.11
N ASP A 223 -4.22 -12.44 11.76
CA ASP A 223 -5.53 -11.87 12.07
C ASP A 223 -5.68 -11.40 13.53
N ASP A 224 -4.70 -11.66 14.38
CA ASP A 224 -4.67 -11.21 15.78
C ASP A 224 -4.38 -9.70 15.85
N LEU A 225 -5.44 -8.92 16.08
CA LEU A 225 -5.34 -7.46 16.15
C LEU A 225 -4.47 -6.97 17.31
N ALA A 226 -4.59 -7.62 18.46
CA ALA A 226 -3.88 -7.22 19.68
C ALA A 226 -2.41 -7.63 19.65
N GLY A 227 -2.11 -8.79 19.07
CA GLY A 227 -0.77 -9.35 19.02
C GLY A 227 0.16 -8.66 18.05
N ASP A 228 -0.39 -7.97 17.03
CA ASP A 228 0.37 -7.23 16.02
C ASP A 228 1.52 -8.06 15.41
N ARG A 229 1.21 -9.32 15.06
CA ARG A 229 2.18 -10.30 14.56
C ARG A 229 2.35 -10.28 13.05
N THR A 230 1.93 -9.18 12.40
CA THR A 230 2.12 -8.96 10.98
C THR A 230 3.49 -8.36 10.67
N SER A 231 3.94 -8.53 9.43
CA SER A 231 5.27 -8.03 9.02
C SER A 231 5.39 -6.51 8.98
N ARG A 232 4.29 -5.79 8.95
CA ARG A 232 4.21 -4.32 8.74
C ARG A 232 5.02 -3.81 7.53
N ILE A 233 5.34 -4.68 6.57
CA ILE A 233 6.21 -4.38 5.42
C ILE A 233 5.52 -3.61 4.28
N SER A 234 4.20 -3.38 4.37
CA SER A 234 3.42 -2.77 3.28
C SER A 234 3.88 -1.37 2.87
N PRO A 235 4.33 -0.46 3.76
CA PRO A 235 4.91 0.82 3.35
C PRO A 235 6.18 0.62 2.50
N HIS A 236 7.02 -0.29 2.90
CA HIS A 236 8.26 -0.59 2.18
C HIS A 236 7.99 -1.23 0.80
N LEU A 237 6.95 -2.04 0.66
CA LEU A 237 6.48 -2.54 -0.64
C LEU A 237 5.87 -1.44 -1.51
N HIS A 238 5.23 -0.43 -0.89
CA HIS A 238 4.66 0.71 -1.60
C HIS A 238 5.75 1.60 -2.22
N PHE A 239 6.74 1.99 -1.42
CA PHE A 239 7.88 2.80 -1.89
C PHE A 239 8.97 1.98 -2.59
N GLY A 240 8.85 0.66 -2.58
CA GLY A 240 9.80 -0.24 -3.22
C GLY A 240 11.17 -0.27 -2.55
N THR A 241 11.26 0.08 -1.26
CA THR A 241 12.47 -0.08 -0.44
C THR A 241 12.75 -1.55 -0.09
N ILE A 242 11.85 -2.46 -0.46
CA ILE A 242 12.09 -3.89 -0.47
C ILE A 242 11.40 -4.52 -1.69
N SER A 243 12.04 -5.53 -2.27
CA SER A 243 11.49 -6.24 -3.42
C SER A 243 10.47 -7.30 -3.02
N ALA A 244 9.31 -7.30 -3.67
CA ALA A 244 8.32 -8.36 -3.49
C ALA A 244 8.85 -9.72 -3.93
N LEU A 245 9.65 -9.78 -4.99
CA LEU A 245 10.28 -11.01 -5.46
C LEU A 245 11.33 -11.53 -4.47
N GLU A 246 12.21 -10.67 -3.96
CA GLU A 246 13.18 -11.06 -2.92
C GLU A 246 12.47 -11.62 -1.68
N LEU A 247 11.33 -11.04 -1.28
CA LEU A 247 10.52 -11.55 -0.17
C LEU A 247 9.96 -12.94 -0.47
N ALA A 248 9.40 -13.15 -1.66
CA ALA A 248 8.82 -14.41 -2.05
C ALA A 248 9.88 -15.51 -2.15
N ASP A 249 11.01 -15.22 -2.78
CA ASP A 249 12.15 -16.15 -2.94
C ASP A 249 12.76 -16.54 -1.58
N ARG A 250 13.00 -15.55 -0.73
CA ARG A 250 13.70 -15.74 0.55
C ARG A 250 12.83 -16.37 1.63
N LEU A 251 11.54 -16.05 1.68
CA LEU A 251 10.63 -16.46 2.75
C LEU A 251 9.77 -17.66 2.36
N GLY A 252 9.43 -17.82 1.06
CA GLY A 252 8.57 -18.90 0.60
C GLY A 252 8.99 -20.30 1.05
N PRO A 253 10.27 -20.66 0.97
CA PRO A 253 10.75 -21.98 1.42
C PRO A 253 10.75 -22.20 2.93
N ARG A 254 10.54 -21.14 3.73
CA ARG A 254 10.59 -21.23 5.20
C ARG A 254 9.24 -21.68 5.78
N PRO A 255 9.23 -22.29 6.98
CA PRO A 255 7.98 -22.56 7.70
C PRO A 255 7.16 -21.27 7.85
N GLY A 256 5.86 -21.33 7.54
CA GLY A 256 4.95 -20.17 7.52
C GLY A 256 5.11 -19.24 6.30
N GLY A 257 6.05 -19.50 5.39
CA GLY A 257 6.32 -18.68 4.22
C GLY A 257 5.23 -18.70 3.17
N ASP A 258 4.64 -19.87 2.87
CA ASP A 258 3.60 -19.99 1.82
C ASP A 258 2.37 -19.09 2.08
N PRO A 259 1.75 -19.06 3.28
CA PRO A 259 0.68 -18.12 3.58
C PRO A 259 1.09 -16.64 3.42
N PHE A 260 2.34 -16.29 3.72
CA PHE A 260 2.85 -14.93 3.53
C PHE A 260 3.04 -14.62 2.04
N VAL A 261 3.67 -15.51 1.26
CA VAL A 261 3.84 -15.35 -0.18
C VAL A 261 2.50 -15.22 -0.90
N ARG A 262 1.48 -15.90 -0.40
CA ARG A 262 0.11 -15.73 -0.90
C ARG A 262 -0.44 -14.31 -0.74
N GLN A 263 0.00 -13.54 0.27
CA GLN A 263 -0.35 -12.12 0.38
C GLN A 263 0.38 -11.26 -0.67
N LEU A 264 1.62 -11.62 -1.02
CA LEU A 264 2.32 -10.97 -2.14
C LEU A 264 1.61 -11.25 -3.48
N CYS A 265 1.09 -12.46 -3.65
CA CYS A 265 0.25 -12.78 -4.82
C CYS A 265 -1.07 -11.97 -4.84
N TRP A 266 -1.71 -11.72 -3.69
CA TRP A 266 -2.87 -10.82 -3.64
C TRP A 266 -2.51 -9.41 -4.11
N ARG A 267 -1.35 -8.89 -3.72
CA ARG A 267 -0.85 -7.61 -4.20
C ARG A 267 -0.69 -7.62 -5.72
N ASP A 268 -0.06 -8.64 -6.29
CA ASP A 268 0.13 -8.78 -7.73
C ASP A 268 -1.20 -8.97 -8.48
N PHE A 269 -2.19 -9.66 -7.86
CA PHE A 269 -3.54 -9.77 -8.40
C PHE A 269 -4.24 -8.40 -8.50
N HIS A 270 -4.06 -7.54 -7.50
CA HIS A 270 -4.57 -6.17 -7.54
C HIS A 270 -3.82 -5.32 -8.57
N HIS A 271 -2.52 -5.52 -8.73
CA HIS A 271 -1.71 -4.89 -9.77
C HIS A 271 -2.19 -5.29 -11.17
N GLN A 272 -2.40 -6.58 -11.44
CA GLN A 272 -2.98 -7.06 -12.70
C GLN A 272 -4.36 -6.44 -12.97
N THR A 273 -5.20 -6.36 -11.95
CA THR A 273 -6.53 -5.76 -12.06
C THR A 273 -6.43 -4.28 -12.43
N THR A 274 -5.56 -3.53 -11.75
CA THR A 274 -5.34 -2.10 -12.03
C THR A 274 -4.73 -1.86 -13.41
N PHE A 275 -3.81 -2.72 -13.83
CA PHE A 275 -3.21 -2.66 -15.16
C PHE A 275 -4.27 -2.78 -16.27
N ARG A 276 -5.29 -3.63 -16.07
CA ARG A 276 -6.40 -3.84 -17.02
C ARG A 276 -7.53 -2.84 -16.87
N PHE A 277 -7.74 -2.31 -15.68
CA PHE A 277 -8.79 -1.36 -15.36
C PHE A 277 -8.20 -0.12 -14.68
N PRO A 278 -7.55 0.78 -15.44
CA PRO A 278 -6.88 1.96 -14.87
C PRO A 278 -7.82 2.90 -14.10
N ALA A 279 -9.13 2.83 -14.37
CA ALA A 279 -10.15 3.62 -13.70
C ALA A 279 -10.62 3.01 -12.35
N ILE A 280 -10.04 1.89 -11.88
CA ILE A 280 -10.46 1.14 -10.69
C ILE A 280 -10.60 2.00 -9.42
N ALA A 281 -9.86 3.09 -9.30
CA ALA A 281 -9.97 3.99 -8.16
C ALA A 281 -11.21 4.91 -8.20
N ARG A 282 -11.91 4.97 -9.34
CA ARG A 282 -13.04 5.90 -9.57
C ARG A 282 -14.32 5.18 -9.99
N GLU A 283 -14.19 4.04 -10.67
CA GLU A 283 -15.30 3.31 -11.26
C GLU A 283 -15.42 1.93 -10.62
N ASP A 284 -16.65 1.47 -10.47
CA ASP A 284 -16.92 0.13 -9.97
C ASP A 284 -16.45 -0.91 -10.99
N LEU A 285 -15.65 -1.86 -10.56
CA LEU A 285 -15.22 -3.00 -11.38
C LEU A 285 -16.43 -3.84 -11.84
N ARG A 286 -17.45 -3.90 -10.98
CA ARG A 286 -18.75 -4.53 -11.22
C ARG A 286 -19.84 -3.58 -10.74
N ASP A 287 -20.46 -2.88 -11.65
CA ASP A 287 -21.63 -2.09 -11.32
C ASP A 287 -22.75 -2.99 -10.76
N ARG A 288 -23.21 -2.66 -9.56
CA ARG A 288 -24.28 -3.36 -8.84
C ARG A 288 -25.53 -2.50 -8.69
N GLY A 289 -25.58 -1.35 -9.33
CA GLY A 289 -26.68 -0.40 -9.20
C GLY A 289 -26.90 0.08 -7.76
N ARG A 290 -25.82 0.16 -6.93
CA ARG A 290 -25.92 0.59 -5.53
C ARG A 290 -26.18 2.08 -5.45
N THR A 291 -27.17 2.46 -4.63
CA THR A 291 -27.36 3.84 -4.21
C THR A 291 -26.62 4.06 -2.90
N TRP A 292 -25.80 5.09 -2.87
CA TRP A 292 -25.03 5.46 -1.69
C TRP A 292 -25.71 6.58 -0.92
N VAL A 293 -25.52 6.57 0.40
CA VAL A 293 -26.02 7.62 1.31
C VAL A 293 -24.99 8.75 1.33
N GLU A 294 -25.48 9.98 1.23
CA GLU A 294 -24.69 11.19 1.43
C GLU A 294 -25.01 11.78 2.80
N ASP A 295 -24.14 11.51 3.77
CA ASP A 295 -24.24 12.00 5.14
C ASP A 295 -22.83 12.35 5.64
N ASP A 296 -22.54 13.64 5.70
CA ASP A 296 -21.22 14.15 6.08
C ASP A 296 -20.96 14.04 7.58
N GLU A 297 -22.01 14.11 8.43
CA GLU A 297 -21.85 13.98 9.89
C GLU A 297 -21.51 12.54 10.25
N VAL A 298 -22.23 11.57 9.68
CA VAL A 298 -22.00 10.14 9.86
C VAL A 298 -20.63 9.75 9.28
N PHE A 299 -20.25 10.30 8.12
CA PHE A 299 -18.92 10.08 7.55
C PHE A 299 -17.81 10.63 8.47
N ALA A 300 -17.97 11.85 9.00
CA ALA A 300 -16.99 12.45 9.91
C ALA A 300 -16.85 11.63 11.20
N ALA A 301 -17.97 11.17 11.79
CA ALA A 301 -17.92 10.30 12.96
C ALA A 301 -17.14 9.00 12.70
N TRP A 302 -17.32 8.38 11.52
CA TRP A 302 -16.55 7.22 11.11
C TRP A 302 -15.09 7.59 10.91
N ALA A 303 -14.80 8.65 10.17
CA ALA A 303 -13.45 9.08 9.85
C ALA A 303 -12.62 9.39 11.11
N GLU A 304 -13.24 9.98 12.13
CA GLU A 304 -12.59 10.35 13.39
C GLU A 304 -12.58 9.23 14.44
N GLY A 305 -13.15 8.05 14.14
CA GLY A 305 -13.26 6.95 15.10
C GLY A 305 -14.14 7.27 16.29
N ARG A 306 -15.33 7.81 16.01
CA ARG A 306 -16.37 8.19 16.98
C ARG A 306 -17.75 7.60 16.65
N THR A 307 -17.75 6.36 16.14
CA THR A 307 -19.00 5.68 15.73
C THR A 307 -19.78 5.09 16.89
N GLY A 308 -19.18 5.00 18.08
CA GLY A 308 -19.73 4.25 19.21
C GLY A 308 -19.62 2.73 19.05
N LEU A 309 -18.91 2.24 18.03
CA LEU A 309 -18.55 0.84 17.85
C LEU A 309 -17.03 0.65 18.06
N PRO A 310 -16.61 0.14 19.24
CA PRO A 310 -15.22 0.22 19.69
C PRO A 310 -14.20 -0.36 18.72
N ILE A 311 -14.50 -1.46 18.03
CA ILE A 311 -13.56 -2.09 17.08
C ILE A 311 -13.38 -1.25 15.81
N VAL A 312 -14.42 -0.55 15.37
CA VAL A 312 -14.37 0.37 14.22
C VAL A 312 -13.55 1.61 14.60
N ASP A 313 -13.88 2.18 15.76
CA ASP A 313 -13.21 3.39 16.27
C ASP A 313 -11.72 3.13 16.54
N ALA A 314 -11.38 1.98 17.11
CA ALA A 314 -9.99 1.56 17.32
C ALA A 314 -9.22 1.47 15.98
N GLY A 315 -9.85 0.93 14.92
CA GLY A 315 -9.25 0.86 13.60
C GLY A 315 -8.95 2.25 13.01
N MET A 316 -9.92 3.17 13.06
CA MET A 316 -9.76 4.52 12.54
C MET A 316 -8.74 5.33 13.32
N ARG A 317 -8.72 5.18 14.66
CA ARG A 317 -7.73 5.84 15.52
C ARG A 317 -6.32 5.27 15.34
N GLN A 318 -6.17 3.95 15.07
CA GLN A 318 -4.88 3.38 14.67
C GLN A 318 -4.39 4.03 13.37
N LEU A 319 -5.27 4.22 12.38
CA LEU A 319 -4.91 4.89 11.13
C LEU A 319 -4.32 6.28 11.38
N HIS A 320 -4.94 7.08 12.23
CA HIS A 320 -4.47 8.43 12.55
C HIS A 320 -3.18 8.43 13.37
N GLN A 321 -3.06 7.49 14.31
CA GLN A 321 -1.90 7.42 15.19
C GLN A 321 -0.65 6.93 14.48
N GLU A 322 -0.77 5.93 13.60
CA GLU A 322 0.37 5.23 13.01
C GLU A 322 0.57 5.52 11.52
N GLY A 323 -0.38 6.20 10.84
CA GLY A 323 -0.39 6.28 9.38
C GLY A 323 -0.51 4.90 8.72
N TRP A 324 -0.90 3.90 9.50
CA TRP A 324 -1.05 2.51 9.10
C TRP A 324 -2.21 1.87 9.87
N MET A 325 -2.82 0.84 9.30
CA MET A 325 -3.90 0.10 9.96
C MET A 325 -3.74 -1.39 9.67
N HIS A 326 -3.96 -2.22 10.69
CA HIS A 326 -3.97 -3.66 10.54
C HIS A 326 -4.99 -4.11 9.49
N ASN A 327 -4.63 -5.07 8.61
CA ASN A 327 -5.51 -5.49 7.49
C ASN A 327 -6.92 -5.90 7.96
N ARG A 328 -7.04 -6.63 9.07
CA ARG A 328 -8.35 -7.02 9.61
C ARG A 328 -9.19 -5.79 10.02
N ALA A 329 -8.58 -4.77 10.59
CA ALA A 329 -9.25 -3.53 10.93
C ALA A 329 -9.70 -2.78 9.66
N ARG A 330 -8.88 -2.73 8.58
CA ARG A 330 -9.30 -2.14 7.30
C ARG A 330 -10.56 -2.79 6.74
N LEU A 331 -10.65 -4.13 6.80
CA LEU A 331 -11.82 -4.86 6.35
C LEU A 331 -13.07 -4.55 7.19
N LEU A 332 -12.91 -4.42 8.50
CA LEU A 332 -14.01 -4.12 9.42
C LEU A 332 -14.53 -2.70 9.26
N THR A 333 -13.62 -1.72 9.28
CA THR A 333 -13.97 -0.29 9.14
C THR A 333 -14.57 0.01 7.76
N GLY A 334 -14.02 -0.59 6.70
CA GLY A 334 -14.55 -0.45 5.34
C GLY A 334 -15.91 -1.12 5.16
N SER A 335 -16.10 -2.32 5.72
CA SER A 335 -17.41 -3.00 5.72
C SER A 335 -18.46 -2.21 6.50
N PHE A 336 -18.06 -1.61 7.60
CA PHE A 336 -18.99 -0.79 8.40
C PHE A 336 -19.43 0.45 7.61
N LEU A 337 -18.49 1.18 7.02
CA LEU A 337 -18.80 2.35 6.19
C LEU A 337 -19.77 2.01 5.05
N THR A 338 -19.46 0.97 4.29
CA THR A 338 -20.16 0.69 3.03
C THR A 338 -21.46 -0.08 3.21
N LYS A 339 -21.60 -0.88 4.27
CA LYS A 339 -22.72 -1.83 4.45
C LYS A 339 -23.61 -1.55 5.64
N HIS A 340 -23.12 -0.85 6.66
CA HIS A 340 -23.95 -0.41 7.78
C HIS A 340 -24.35 1.05 7.64
N LEU A 341 -23.43 1.92 7.20
CA LEU A 341 -23.72 3.33 6.98
C LEU A 341 -24.19 3.63 5.54
N GLY A 342 -23.97 2.72 4.60
CA GLY A 342 -24.37 2.90 3.20
C GLY A 342 -23.60 3.98 2.43
N ILE A 343 -22.46 4.43 2.95
CA ILE A 343 -21.66 5.51 2.36
C ILE A 343 -20.76 4.96 1.25
N ASP A 344 -20.57 5.75 0.19
CA ASP A 344 -19.77 5.38 -0.98
C ASP A 344 -18.33 4.99 -0.57
N TRP A 345 -17.91 3.83 -1.04
CA TRP A 345 -16.58 3.31 -0.81
C TRP A 345 -15.46 4.27 -1.27
N ARG A 346 -15.72 5.12 -2.28
CA ARG A 346 -14.75 6.09 -2.79
C ARG A 346 -14.39 7.13 -1.75
N ARG A 347 -15.34 7.55 -0.92
CA ARG A 347 -15.08 8.46 0.20
C ARG A 347 -14.16 7.81 1.23
N GLY A 348 -14.46 6.56 1.60
CA GLY A 348 -13.59 5.80 2.52
C GLY A 348 -12.20 5.53 1.93
N ALA A 349 -12.12 5.17 0.65
CA ALA A 349 -10.86 4.93 -0.05
C ALA A 349 -10.00 6.20 -0.13
N SER A 350 -10.60 7.37 -0.36
CA SER A 350 -9.90 8.66 -0.33
C SER A 350 -9.37 8.97 1.05
N HIS A 351 -10.21 8.84 2.10
CA HIS A 351 -9.80 9.08 3.48
C HIS A 351 -8.63 8.16 3.90
N PHE A 352 -8.69 6.87 3.54
CA PHE A 352 -7.57 5.97 3.79
C PHE A 352 -6.32 6.40 3.02
N PHE A 353 -6.49 6.80 1.77
CA PHE A 353 -5.37 7.25 0.95
C PHE A 353 -4.70 8.51 1.50
N ASP A 354 -5.46 9.40 2.15
CA ASP A 354 -4.92 10.63 2.75
C ASP A 354 -4.07 10.36 4.02
N TRP A 355 -4.33 9.26 4.73
CA TRP A 355 -3.60 8.93 5.96
C TRP A 355 -2.57 7.81 5.79
N LEU A 356 -2.86 6.79 4.97
CA LEU A 356 -2.02 5.61 4.84
C LEU A 356 -0.65 5.94 4.24
N VAL A 357 0.41 5.57 4.96
CA VAL A 357 1.77 5.58 4.44
C VAL A 357 1.96 4.54 3.33
N ASP A 358 1.25 3.41 3.41
CA ASP A 358 1.22 2.37 2.37
C ASP A 358 0.12 2.56 1.32
N GLY A 359 -0.34 3.81 1.13
CA GLY A 359 -1.43 4.18 0.22
C GLY A 359 -1.13 3.85 -1.26
N ASP A 360 -1.20 2.59 -1.62
CA ASP A 360 -1.06 2.10 -3.00
C ASP A 360 -2.41 2.10 -3.72
N ILE A 361 -2.50 2.74 -4.88
CA ILE A 361 -3.77 2.90 -5.63
C ILE A 361 -4.40 1.55 -5.95
N ALA A 362 -3.60 0.58 -6.40
CA ALA A 362 -4.10 -0.74 -6.79
C ALA A 362 -4.68 -1.50 -5.60
N ASN A 363 -3.89 -1.59 -4.52
CA ASN A 363 -4.30 -2.32 -3.33
C ASN A 363 -5.44 -1.61 -2.59
N ASN A 364 -5.39 -0.29 -2.45
CA ASN A 364 -6.44 0.47 -1.78
C ASN A 364 -7.78 0.33 -2.52
N ALA A 365 -7.82 0.65 -3.82
CA ALA A 365 -9.06 0.61 -4.60
C ALA A 365 -9.63 -0.81 -4.71
N ALA A 366 -8.79 -1.82 -4.98
CA ALA A 366 -9.26 -3.19 -5.12
C ALA A 366 -9.83 -3.76 -3.81
N ASN A 367 -9.18 -3.49 -2.66
CA ASN A 367 -9.68 -3.93 -1.35
C ASN A 367 -10.95 -3.19 -0.95
N TRP A 368 -11.06 -1.87 -1.20
CA TRP A 368 -12.28 -1.12 -0.94
C TRP A 368 -13.46 -1.65 -1.76
N GLN A 369 -13.26 -1.91 -3.04
CA GLN A 369 -14.27 -2.49 -3.90
C GLN A 369 -14.64 -3.93 -3.50
N TRP A 370 -13.64 -4.71 -3.03
CA TRP A 370 -13.91 -6.04 -2.48
C TRP A 370 -14.84 -5.96 -1.27
N VAL A 371 -14.56 -5.07 -0.32
CA VAL A 371 -15.39 -4.86 0.87
C VAL A 371 -16.77 -4.31 0.51
N ALA A 372 -16.84 -3.33 -0.41
CA ALA A 372 -18.09 -2.76 -0.89
C ALA A 372 -18.95 -3.76 -1.68
N GLY A 373 -18.32 -4.81 -2.25
CA GLY A 373 -18.97 -5.79 -3.10
C GLY A 373 -19.11 -5.36 -4.57
N THR A 374 -18.40 -4.31 -4.98
CA THR A 374 -18.30 -3.84 -6.37
C THR A 374 -17.04 -4.34 -7.08
N GLY A 375 -16.19 -5.10 -6.38
CA GLY A 375 -14.93 -5.64 -6.88
C GLY A 375 -14.97 -7.12 -7.24
N ALA A 376 -13.81 -7.77 -7.07
CA ALA A 376 -13.60 -9.18 -7.42
C ALA A 376 -14.14 -10.18 -6.38
N ASP A 377 -14.93 -9.73 -5.38
CA ASP A 377 -15.51 -10.63 -4.38
C ASP A 377 -16.56 -11.58 -4.99
N THR A 378 -16.45 -12.85 -4.64
CA THR A 378 -17.44 -13.90 -5.00
C THR A 378 -18.68 -13.87 -4.08
N ARG A 379 -18.63 -13.13 -2.97
CA ARG A 379 -19.71 -12.96 -1.99
C ARG A 379 -19.99 -11.47 -1.72
N PRO A 380 -20.47 -10.71 -2.71
CA PRO A 380 -20.57 -9.25 -2.65
C PRO A 380 -21.47 -8.72 -1.53
N ASN A 381 -22.42 -9.51 -1.08
CA ASN A 381 -23.35 -9.14 -0.01
C ASN A 381 -22.91 -9.60 1.39
N ARG A 382 -21.66 -10.09 1.55
CA ARG A 382 -21.12 -10.44 2.86
C ARG A 382 -21.00 -9.19 3.73
N ILE A 383 -21.56 -9.26 4.95
CA ILE A 383 -21.46 -8.22 5.97
C ILE A 383 -20.63 -8.77 7.12
N PHE A 384 -19.70 -7.98 7.64
CA PHE A 384 -18.98 -8.30 8.87
C PHE A 384 -19.74 -7.66 10.04
N ASN A 385 -20.31 -8.49 10.93
CA ASN A 385 -20.86 -8.00 12.20
C ASN A 385 -19.69 -7.52 13.07
N PRO A 386 -19.59 -6.22 13.41
CA PRO A 386 -18.43 -5.67 14.09
C PRO A 386 -18.17 -6.29 15.46
N VAL A 387 -19.21 -6.56 16.24
CA VAL A 387 -19.09 -7.18 17.58
C VAL A 387 -18.57 -8.61 17.49
N ARG A 388 -19.16 -9.43 16.62
CA ARG A 388 -18.71 -10.83 16.43
C ARG A 388 -17.27 -10.91 15.92
N GLN A 389 -16.89 -9.97 15.06
CA GLN A 389 -15.51 -9.90 14.56
C GLN A 389 -14.56 -9.45 15.66
N ALA A 390 -14.94 -8.48 16.48
CA ALA A 390 -14.18 -8.02 17.62
C ALA A 390 -13.91 -9.17 18.63
N LEU A 391 -14.94 -9.88 19.03
CA LEU A 391 -14.82 -11.05 19.92
C LEU A 391 -13.95 -12.15 19.34
N ARG A 392 -13.88 -12.27 18.01
CA ARG A 392 -13.02 -13.26 17.33
C ARG A 392 -11.56 -12.85 17.25
N PHE A 393 -11.27 -11.59 16.92
CA PHE A 393 -9.93 -11.12 16.55
C PHE A 393 -9.25 -10.23 17.61
N ASP A 394 -10.00 -9.82 18.62
CA ASP A 394 -9.56 -9.13 19.84
C ASP A 394 -10.36 -9.61 21.05
N PRO A 395 -10.37 -10.93 21.37
CA PRO A 395 -11.30 -11.50 22.35
C PRO A 395 -11.17 -10.91 23.74
N ARG A 396 -10.01 -10.33 24.07
CA ARG A 396 -9.75 -9.67 25.36
C ARG A 396 -9.92 -8.16 25.32
N GLY A 397 -10.19 -7.57 24.15
CA GLY A 397 -10.32 -6.13 23.97
C GLY A 397 -9.01 -5.34 24.11
N ASN A 398 -7.87 -5.98 23.92
CA ASN A 398 -6.56 -5.31 24.09
C ASN A 398 -6.28 -4.32 22.97
N TYR A 399 -6.68 -4.65 21.73
CA TYR A 399 -6.59 -3.75 20.59
C TYR A 399 -7.49 -2.53 20.80
N VAL A 400 -8.75 -2.75 21.17
CA VAL A 400 -9.67 -1.64 21.46
C VAL A 400 -9.10 -0.72 22.54
N ARG A 401 -8.68 -1.25 23.68
CA ARG A 401 -8.15 -0.41 24.77
C ARG A 401 -6.87 0.35 24.41
N ARG A 402 -6.09 -0.16 23.45
CA ARG A 402 -4.89 0.54 22.97
C ARG A 402 -5.22 1.83 22.24
N TYR A 403 -6.26 1.81 21.40
CA TYR A 403 -6.61 2.95 20.54
C TYR A 403 -7.85 3.72 20.99
N VAL A 404 -8.59 3.20 21.98
CA VAL A 404 -9.76 3.84 22.59
C VAL A 404 -9.56 3.88 24.11
N PRO A 405 -8.72 4.82 24.60
CA PRO A 405 -8.35 4.87 26.01
C PRO A 405 -9.53 5.16 26.94
N GLU A 406 -10.60 5.78 26.45
CA GLU A 406 -11.84 6.03 27.20
C GLU A 406 -12.48 4.71 27.69
N LEU A 407 -12.21 3.60 27.00
CA LEU A 407 -12.71 2.27 27.36
C LEU A 407 -11.71 1.43 28.16
N ALA A 408 -10.55 2.00 28.55
CA ALA A 408 -9.48 1.25 29.24
C ALA A 408 -9.94 0.62 30.56
N GLY A 409 -10.92 1.21 31.23
CA GLY A 409 -11.49 0.70 32.49
C GLY A 409 -12.38 -0.53 32.33
N ILE A 410 -12.82 -0.86 31.12
CA ILE A 410 -13.69 -2.04 30.89
C ILE A 410 -12.80 -3.25 30.61
N SER A 411 -12.93 -4.28 31.43
CA SER A 411 -12.12 -5.50 31.32
C SER A 411 -12.72 -6.53 30.34
N GLY A 412 -11.83 -7.35 29.75
CA GLY A 412 -12.22 -8.48 28.89
C GLY A 412 -12.96 -8.05 27.61
N GLY A 413 -13.77 -8.96 27.08
CA GLY A 413 -14.57 -8.76 25.86
C GLY A 413 -15.76 -7.81 26.00
N ALA A 414 -16.15 -7.45 27.24
CA ALA A 414 -17.23 -6.50 27.50
C ALA A 414 -16.95 -5.10 26.89
N VAL A 415 -15.68 -4.77 26.66
CA VAL A 415 -15.27 -3.54 26.00
C VAL A 415 -15.82 -3.38 24.59
N HIS A 416 -16.24 -4.47 23.95
CA HIS A 416 -16.79 -4.44 22.60
C HIS A 416 -18.27 -4.02 22.52
N GLU A 417 -18.96 -4.03 23.67
CA GLU A 417 -20.38 -3.67 23.82
C GLU A 417 -20.60 -2.74 25.04
N PRO A 418 -19.94 -1.57 25.10
CA PRO A 418 -20.01 -0.68 26.26
C PRO A 418 -21.43 -0.22 26.57
N TRP A 419 -22.31 -0.12 25.57
CA TRP A 419 -23.74 0.24 25.73
C TRP A 419 -24.54 -0.76 26.59
N LEU A 420 -24.06 -1.99 26.78
CA LEU A 420 -24.70 -2.94 27.68
C LEU A 420 -24.35 -2.69 29.16
N ILE A 421 -23.30 -1.92 29.40
CA ILE A 421 -22.79 -1.61 30.75
C ILE A 421 -23.32 -0.24 31.21
N THR A 422 -23.34 0.77 30.32
CA THR A 422 -23.72 2.16 30.61
C THR A 422 -25.17 2.33 31.07
N GLY A 423 -26.03 1.35 30.89
CA GLY A 423 -27.42 1.36 31.37
C GLY A 423 -27.61 0.79 32.78
N THR A 424 -26.57 0.43 33.51
CA THR A 424 -26.65 -0.16 34.85
C THR A 424 -26.45 0.88 35.95
N PHE A 425 -26.94 0.62 37.17
CA PHE A 425 -26.85 1.55 38.29
C PHE A 425 -25.43 1.86 38.73
N ASP A 426 -24.47 0.96 38.46
CA ASP A 426 -23.04 1.08 38.77
C ASP A 426 -22.22 1.38 37.48
N ALA A 427 -22.87 1.91 36.44
CA ALA A 427 -22.20 2.21 35.17
C ALA A 427 -21.07 3.22 35.36
N PRO A 428 -19.87 2.98 34.83
CA PRO A 428 -18.85 4.02 34.77
C PRO A 428 -19.35 5.15 33.85
N ASP A 429 -19.07 6.39 34.23
CA ASP A 429 -19.23 7.54 33.36
C ASP A 429 -18.15 7.45 32.27
N LEU A 430 -18.54 7.05 31.08
CA LEU A 430 -17.62 6.84 29.95
C LEU A 430 -17.72 8.05 29.01
N ASP A 431 -16.59 8.74 28.83
CA ASP A 431 -16.44 9.76 27.80
C ASP A 431 -16.27 9.10 26.41
N TYR A 432 -17.24 8.26 26.07
CA TYR A 432 -17.27 7.52 24.81
C TYR A 432 -18.64 7.66 24.14
N PRO A 433 -18.72 7.94 22.82
CA PRO A 433 -19.95 8.27 22.15
C PRO A 433 -20.95 7.08 22.10
N ASP A 434 -22.22 7.40 22.05
CA ASP A 434 -23.28 6.46 21.71
C ASP A 434 -23.11 5.95 20.27
N ARG A 435 -23.67 4.76 20.00
CA ARG A 435 -23.65 4.19 18.65
C ARG A 435 -24.43 5.07 17.68
N ILE A 436 -23.79 5.50 16.58
CA ILE A 436 -24.45 6.28 15.50
C ILE A 436 -25.48 5.46 14.72
N VAL A 437 -25.41 4.13 14.81
CA VAL A 437 -26.33 3.21 14.17
C VAL A 437 -26.44 1.91 14.98
N ASP A 438 -27.62 1.31 15.02
CA ASP A 438 -27.74 -0.09 15.44
C ASP A 438 -27.25 -0.99 14.32
N HIS A 439 -26.11 -1.66 14.56
CA HIS A 439 -25.41 -2.43 13.54
C HIS A 439 -26.19 -3.68 13.07
N GLU A 440 -27.09 -4.23 13.87
CA GLU A 440 -27.92 -5.37 13.48
C GLU A 440 -29.06 -4.91 12.56
N VAL A 441 -29.75 -3.84 12.95
CA VAL A 441 -30.80 -3.21 12.13
C VAL A 441 -30.25 -2.74 10.78
N ALA A 442 -29.09 -2.07 10.79
CA ALA A 442 -28.43 -1.61 9.57
C ALA A 442 -28.02 -2.78 8.65
N ALA A 443 -27.54 -3.88 9.22
CA ALA A 443 -27.20 -5.07 8.45
C ALA A 443 -28.44 -5.71 7.80
N ASP A 444 -29.58 -5.72 8.47
CA ASP A 444 -30.84 -6.24 7.91
C ASP A 444 -31.37 -5.33 6.80
N GLN A 445 -31.31 -4.03 6.98
CA GLN A 445 -31.65 -3.05 5.95
C GLN A 445 -30.80 -3.23 4.68
N PHE A 446 -29.47 -3.39 4.85
CA PHE A 446 -28.57 -3.65 3.73
C PHE A 446 -28.94 -4.95 3.00
N ARG A 447 -29.26 -6.04 3.70
CA ARG A 447 -29.67 -7.32 3.09
C ARG A 447 -30.97 -7.17 2.30
N ALA A 448 -31.95 -6.43 2.85
CA ALA A 448 -33.23 -6.19 2.20
C ALA A 448 -33.09 -5.39 0.89
N GLN A 449 -32.12 -4.47 0.82
CA GLN A 449 -31.86 -3.64 -0.35
C GLN A 449 -30.90 -4.30 -1.37
N SER A 450 -30.20 -5.37 -0.97
CA SER A 450 -29.23 -6.01 -1.83
C SER A 450 -29.90 -6.97 -2.81
N PRO A 451 -29.64 -6.87 -4.13
CA PRO A 451 -30.14 -7.85 -5.09
C PRO A 451 -29.61 -9.24 -4.73
N PRO A 452 -30.38 -10.32 -5.00
CA PRO A 452 -29.91 -11.68 -4.79
C PRO A 452 -28.59 -11.89 -5.54
N SER A 453 -27.64 -12.57 -4.89
CA SER A 453 -26.38 -12.95 -5.54
C SER A 453 -26.73 -13.78 -6.77
N LEU A 454 -26.38 -13.32 -7.95
CA LEU A 454 -26.48 -14.14 -9.15
C LEU A 454 -25.62 -15.39 -8.96
N PRO A 455 -26.10 -16.58 -9.36
CA PRO A 455 -25.40 -17.84 -9.20
C PRO A 455 -24.02 -17.89 -9.88
#